data_b7e839738a34517972648c412679a9b6
#
_entry.id   b7e839738a34517972648c412679a9b6
#
_cell.length_a   1.000
_cell.length_b   1.000
_cell.length_c   1.000
_cell.angle_alpha   90.00
_cell.angle_beta   90.00
_cell.angle_gamma   90.00
#
_symmetry.space_group_name_H-M   'P 1'
#
loop_
_entity.id
_entity.type
_entity.pdbx_description
1 polymer ?
#
loop_
_entity_poly.entity_id
_entity_poly.type
_entity_poly.pdbx_seq_one_letter_code
_entity_poly.pdbx_strand_id
1 'polypeptide(L)'
;MASKELMLSTLEFRNTGGRAPRQLWHLPWAQMYEKEGFDKICRDFHWDMQGVATAYKQPPVMQKGNPYEPGDSFDAWGCHFTNIHPGVHGEVKHPLVTDDDWNDISRVHIPEEWLSFDVEQVNAACAGSTDFIVGDCCPRPFEQLQFIRGSENLYMDLIEQPKGFLEFVEKMHDFYCRLMKKWAQTDVDALNFMDDWGAQRSLLISPKLWREFFKPMYRDYIDIAHAAGKKIGMHSDGYTLDIIPDLIELGLDYFNTQIFCIGIDKLAQFKGKITFHGEICRQNLLPNGSVQDIRSAVKQVYDTLWDNGGCIAQCEFGPGSRPENVYAVFQTWDELTGG
;
A
#
# COMPACT_ATOMS: atom_id res chain seq x y z
N MET A 1 -2.24 25.96 -4.03
CA MET A 1 -1.98 25.23 -2.76
C MET A 1 -0.78 24.33 -2.99
N ALA A 2 0.19 24.30 -2.08
CA ALA A 2 1.31 23.36 -2.20
C ALA A 2 0.81 21.92 -2.01
N SER A 3 1.47 20.92 -2.62
CA SER A 3 1.05 19.52 -2.58
C SER A 3 0.88 19.00 -1.14
N LYS A 4 1.80 19.33 -0.26
CA LYS A 4 1.72 18.95 1.17
C LYS A 4 0.46 19.53 1.86
N GLU A 5 0.16 20.82 1.64
CA GLU A 5 -1.03 21.46 2.20
C GLU A 5 -2.31 20.88 1.61
N LEU A 6 -2.31 20.61 0.30
CA LEU A 6 -3.41 19.96 -0.42
C LEU A 6 -3.70 18.57 0.14
N MET A 7 -2.66 17.75 0.36
CA MET A 7 -2.80 16.43 0.96
C MET A 7 -3.37 16.53 2.38
N LEU A 8 -2.76 17.34 3.26
CA LEU A 8 -3.22 17.48 4.64
C LEU A 8 -4.66 17.98 4.73
N SER A 9 -5.04 18.99 3.93
CA SER A 9 -6.43 19.47 3.90
C SER A 9 -7.42 18.41 3.41
N THR A 10 -6.99 17.56 2.47
CA THR A 10 -7.82 16.45 1.96
C THR A 10 -7.99 15.35 3.00
N LEU A 11 -6.92 14.96 3.69
CA LEU A 11 -6.95 13.95 4.76
C LEU A 11 -7.81 14.41 5.96
N GLU A 12 -7.89 15.71 6.18
CA GLU A 12 -8.64 16.33 7.28
C GLU A 12 -10.04 16.86 6.88
N PHE A 13 -10.52 16.52 5.69
CA PHE A 13 -11.84 16.93 5.16
C PHE A 13 -12.05 18.45 5.14
N ARG A 14 -10.98 19.21 4.88
CA ARG A 14 -10.95 20.69 4.84
C ARG A 14 -10.55 21.25 3.49
N ASN A 15 -10.49 20.41 2.45
CA ASN A 15 -10.18 20.81 1.09
C ASN A 15 -11.43 21.41 0.39
N THR A 16 -11.75 22.66 0.70
CA THR A 16 -12.95 23.33 0.19
C THR A 16 -12.76 24.06 -1.14
N GLY A 17 -11.57 24.13 -1.66
CA GLY A 17 -11.28 24.91 -2.89
C GLY A 17 -10.08 24.45 -3.68
N GLY A 18 -9.49 23.33 -3.30
CA GLY A 18 -8.39 22.69 -4.02
C GLY A 18 -8.88 21.47 -4.81
N ARG A 19 -8.12 21.12 -5.84
CA ARG A 19 -8.35 19.85 -6.55
C ARG A 19 -8.13 18.65 -5.65
N ALA A 20 -8.53 17.45 -6.09
CA ALA A 20 -8.12 16.21 -5.45
C ALA A 20 -6.59 16.02 -5.60
N PRO A 21 -5.85 15.65 -4.54
CA PRO A 21 -4.44 15.28 -4.68
C PRO A 21 -4.31 14.03 -5.54
N ARG A 22 -3.17 13.89 -6.22
CA ARG A 22 -2.92 12.84 -7.21
C ARG A 22 -1.75 11.95 -6.82
N GLN A 23 -1.90 10.66 -7.07
CA GLN A 23 -0.80 9.70 -7.09
C GLN A 23 -1.04 8.67 -8.20
N LEU A 24 -0.02 8.37 -8.99
CA LEU A 24 -0.03 7.26 -9.93
C LEU A 24 0.80 6.11 -9.36
N TRP A 25 0.17 4.96 -9.20
CA TRP A 25 0.91 3.72 -9.03
C TRP A 25 1.13 3.08 -10.39
N HIS A 26 2.30 2.54 -10.59
CA HIS A 26 2.61 1.83 -11.84
C HIS A 26 3.56 0.67 -11.60
N LEU A 27 3.35 -0.38 -12.37
CA LEU A 27 4.33 -1.45 -12.50
C LEU A 27 5.34 -1.08 -13.60
N PRO A 28 6.58 -1.61 -13.58
CA PRO A 28 7.54 -1.43 -14.67
C PRO A 28 6.96 -1.79 -16.04
N TRP A 29 5.95 -2.64 -16.07
CA TRP A 29 5.18 -2.99 -17.27
C TRP A 29 4.71 -1.75 -18.05
N ALA A 30 4.22 -0.72 -17.38
CA ALA A 30 3.74 0.50 -18.03
C ALA A 30 4.83 1.21 -18.81
N GLN A 31 6.04 1.32 -18.24
CA GLN A 31 7.19 1.92 -18.93
C GLN A 31 7.73 1.05 -20.07
N MET A 32 7.60 -0.27 -19.95
CA MET A 32 8.08 -1.22 -20.94
C MET A 32 7.19 -1.31 -22.18
N TYR A 33 5.88 -1.28 -21.98
CA TYR A 33 4.90 -1.57 -23.03
C TYR A 33 4.07 -0.37 -23.48
N GLU A 34 3.91 0.64 -22.60
CA GLU A 34 3.07 1.83 -22.84
C GLU A 34 3.84 3.14 -22.63
N LYS A 35 5.14 3.13 -22.95
CA LYS A 35 6.07 4.22 -22.64
C LYS A 35 5.59 5.61 -23.06
N GLU A 36 5.09 5.78 -24.29
CA GLU A 36 4.66 7.11 -24.78
C GLU A 36 3.48 7.65 -23.97
N GLY A 37 2.50 6.78 -23.68
CA GLY A 37 1.35 7.13 -22.86
C GLY A 37 1.75 7.42 -21.40
N PHE A 38 2.64 6.59 -20.83
CA PHE A 38 3.18 6.79 -19.49
C PHE A 38 3.92 8.12 -19.38
N ASP A 39 4.86 8.40 -20.30
CA ASP A 39 5.62 9.66 -20.31
C ASP A 39 4.70 10.89 -20.47
N LYS A 40 3.64 10.78 -21.29
CA LYS A 40 2.64 11.85 -21.43
C LYS A 40 1.91 12.12 -20.12
N ILE A 41 1.44 11.08 -19.45
CA ILE A 41 0.74 11.17 -18.16
C ILE A 41 1.63 11.83 -17.09
N CYS A 42 2.88 11.35 -16.96
CA CYS A 42 3.84 11.89 -15.99
C CYS A 42 4.26 13.36 -16.30
N ARG A 43 4.20 13.78 -17.55
CA ARG A 43 4.48 15.19 -17.92
C ARG A 43 3.30 16.11 -17.65
N ASP A 44 2.08 15.64 -17.90
CA ASP A 44 0.88 16.47 -17.87
C ASP A 44 0.26 16.56 -16.46
N PHE A 45 0.56 15.61 -15.57
CA PHE A 45 0.06 15.58 -14.19
C PHE A 45 1.19 15.59 -13.17
N HIS A 46 1.07 16.44 -12.16
CA HIS A 46 1.96 16.43 -10.99
C HIS A 46 1.45 15.46 -9.94
N TRP A 47 2.36 14.73 -9.32
CA TRP A 47 2.04 13.79 -8.23
C TRP A 47 2.30 14.45 -6.89
N ASP A 48 1.24 14.59 -6.07
CA ASP A 48 1.29 15.29 -4.79
C ASP A 48 1.86 14.45 -3.65
N MET A 49 1.89 13.14 -3.83
CA MET A 49 2.34 12.17 -2.85
C MET A 49 3.51 11.37 -3.42
N GLN A 50 4.64 11.41 -2.75
CA GLN A 50 5.90 10.82 -3.20
C GLN A 50 6.52 9.95 -2.10
N GLY A 51 7.16 8.86 -2.50
CA GLY A 51 8.09 8.13 -1.64
C GLY A 51 9.45 8.83 -1.58
N VAL A 52 10.23 8.55 -0.55
CA VAL A 52 11.60 9.01 -0.44
C VAL A 52 12.57 7.87 -0.64
N ALA A 53 13.57 8.08 -1.50
CA ALA A 53 14.64 7.10 -1.69
C ALA A 53 15.51 6.99 -0.44
N THR A 54 15.83 5.75 -0.05
CA THR A 54 16.71 5.46 1.08
C THR A 54 18.01 4.80 0.62
N ALA A 55 19.09 5.14 1.31
CA ALA A 55 20.35 4.40 1.21
C ALA A 55 20.59 3.68 2.54
N TYR A 56 20.77 2.38 2.46
CA TYR A 56 21.13 1.58 3.63
C TYR A 56 22.64 1.58 3.84
N LYS A 57 23.10 1.86 5.07
CA LYS A 57 24.52 1.75 5.45
C LYS A 57 25.00 0.29 5.44
N GLN A 58 24.07 -0.64 5.62
CA GLN A 58 24.29 -2.07 5.48
C GLN A 58 23.32 -2.57 4.39
N PRO A 59 23.82 -3.07 3.26
CA PRO A 59 22.96 -3.55 2.18
C PRO A 59 22.18 -4.79 2.63
N PRO A 60 20.93 -5.00 2.13
CA PRO A 60 20.17 -6.21 2.40
C PRO A 60 20.95 -7.47 2.04
N VAL A 61 21.07 -8.39 3.00
CA VAL A 61 21.93 -9.58 2.88
C VAL A 61 21.31 -10.64 1.99
N MET A 62 20.00 -10.83 2.08
CA MET A 62 19.27 -11.90 1.37
C MET A 62 18.75 -11.46 0.01
N GLN A 63 18.51 -10.17 -0.19
CA GLN A 63 17.90 -9.65 -1.41
C GLN A 63 18.79 -9.90 -2.63
N LYS A 64 18.24 -10.57 -3.65
CA LYS A 64 18.93 -10.93 -4.90
C LYS A 64 17.96 -10.92 -6.08
N GLY A 65 18.50 -10.62 -7.28
CA GLY A 65 17.71 -10.60 -8.50
C GLY A 65 16.80 -9.38 -8.61
N ASN A 66 16.01 -9.35 -9.66
CA ASN A 66 15.00 -8.32 -9.91
C ASN A 66 13.61 -8.97 -9.88
N PRO A 67 12.72 -8.62 -8.93
CA PRO A 67 11.40 -9.26 -8.83
C PRO A 67 10.49 -8.98 -10.03
N TYR A 68 10.83 -8.01 -10.89
CA TYR A 68 10.06 -7.63 -12.08
C TYR A 68 10.62 -8.20 -13.39
N GLU A 69 11.68 -9.00 -13.33
CA GLU A 69 12.25 -9.68 -14.51
C GLU A 69 11.98 -11.19 -14.45
N PRO A 70 11.82 -11.85 -15.61
CA PRO A 70 11.70 -13.30 -15.64
C PRO A 70 12.91 -13.99 -15.01
N GLY A 71 12.65 -14.98 -14.16
CA GLY A 71 13.66 -15.72 -13.42
C GLY A 71 13.39 -15.74 -11.94
N ASP A 72 14.44 -16.01 -11.18
CA ASP A 72 14.38 -16.12 -9.72
C ASP A 72 14.88 -14.86 -9.03
N SER A 73 14.18 -14.45 -7.98
CA SER A 73 14.59 -13.37 -7.08
C SER A 73 14.34 -13.76 -5.63
N PHE A 74 14.97 -13.04 -4.71
CA PHE A 74 14.81 -13.24 -3.27
C PHE A 74 14.53 -11.90 -2.62
N ASP A 75 13.54 -11.87 -1.72
CA ASP A 75 13.29 -10.70 -0.89
C ASP A 75 14.31 -10.58 0.26
N ALA A 76 14.19 -9.52 1.06
CA ALA A 76 15.09 -9.29 2.18
C ALA A 76 14.91 -10.32 3.33
N TRP A 77 13.77 -11.02 3.40
CA TRP A 77 13.51 -12.10 4.36
C TRP A 77 14.04 -13.45 3.88
N GLY A 78 14.50 -13.54 2.62
CA GLY A 78 15.01 -14.75 1.99
C GLY A 78 13.93 -15.55 1.26
N CYS A 79 12.72 -15.05 1.13
CA CYS A 79 11.66 -15.71 0.36
C CYS A 79 12.01 -15.73 -1.13
N HIS A 80 11.87 -16.90 -1.74
CA HIS A 80 12.19 -17.14 -3.14
C HIS A 80 10.99 -16.89 -4.04
N PHE A 81 11.13 -15.92 -4.94
CA PHE A 81 10.13 -15.58 -5.93
C PHE A 81 10.56 -16.09 -7.31
N THR A 82 9.63 -16.67 -8.04
CA THR A 82 9.80 -17.04 -9.45
C THR A 82 8.87 -16.17 -10.32
N ASN A 83 9.43 -15.51 -11.30
CA ASN A 83 8.71 -14.65 -12.23
C ASN A 83 8.78 -15.22 -13.66
N ILE A 84 7.66 -15.24 -14.37
CA ILE A 84 7.57 -15.67 -15.77
C ILE A 84 7.14 -14.54 -16.72
N HIS A 85 6.74 -13.39 -16.16
CA HIS A 85 6.24 -12.25 -16.94
C HIS A 85 7.05 -10.97 -16.63
N PRO A 86 7.72 -10.36 -17.61
CA PRO A 86 8.45 -9.13 -17.38
C PRO A 86 7.52 -7.97 -16.99
N GLY A 87 8.01 -7.13 -16.09
CA GLY A 87 7.31 -5.91 -15.67
C GLY A 87 6.24 -6.10 -14.59
N VAL A 88 6.02 -7.34 -14.13
CA VAL A 88 5.13 -7.66 -12.99
C VAL A 88 5.91 -8.41 -11.92
N HIS A 89 5.37 -8.47 -10.72
CA HIS A 89 6.02 -9.16 -9.60
C HIS A 89 5.88 -10.68 -9.72
N GLY A 90 6.92 -11.42 -9.30
CA GLY A 90 6.92 -12.88 -9.23
C GLY A 90 6.08 -13.41 -8.08
N GLU A 91 5.96 -14.73 -7.99
CA GLU A 91 5.22 -15.42 -6.94
C GLU A 91 6.13 -16.35 -6.12
N VAL A 92 5.86 -16.49 -4.83
CA VAL A 92 6.53 -17.49 -3.99
C VAL A 92 5.95 -18.86 -4.30
N LYS A 93 6.82 -19.80 -4.71
CA LYS A 93 6.43 -21.19 -5.01
C LYS A 93 6.77 -22.16 -3.88
N HIS A 94 7.79 -21.85 -3.12
CA HIS A 94 8.29 -22.72 -2.05
C HIS A 94 8.49 -21.89 -0.78
N PRO A 95 7.64 -22.10 0.24
CA PRO A 95 7.78 -21.40 1.51
C PRO A 95 9.07 -21.81 2.24
N LEU A 96 9.61 -20.89 3.04
CA LEU A 96 10.83 -21.12 3.81
C LEU A 96 10.60 -22.07 5.00
N VAL A 97 9.46 -21.94 5.67
CA VAL A 97 9.09 -22.73 6.83
C VAL A 97 8.06 -23.77 6.40
N THR A 98 8.44 -25.05 6.56
CA THR A 98 7.60 -26.21 6.21
C THR A 98 7.34 -27.14 7.38
N ASP A 99 8.11 -26.99 8.47
CA ASP A 99 7.94 -27.74 9.72
C ASP A 99 6.76 -27.20 10.53
N ASP A 100 5.85 -28.05 10.97
CA ASP A 100 4.62 -27.64 11.66
C ASP A 100 4.89 -27.05 13.06
N ASP A 101 5.99 -27.42 13.69
CA ASP A 101 6.46 -26.84 14.95
C ASP A 101 7.40 -25.66 14.77
N TRP A 102 7.63 -25.20 13.53
CA TRP A 102 8.52 -24.09 13.18
C TRP A 102 10.00 -24.31 13.57
N ASN A 103 10.46 -25.55 13.62
CA ASN A 103 11.86 -25.85 13.97
C ASN A 103 12.86 -25.40 12.89
N ASP A 104 12.40 -25.19 11.65
CA ASP A 104 13.21 -24.71 10.53
C ASP A 104 13.22 -23.18 10.36
N ILE A 105 12.76 -22.45 11.37
CA ILE A 105 12.66 -20.96 11.35
C ILE A 105 14.01 -20.27 11.12
N SER A 106 15.12 -20.94 11.38
CA SER A 106 16.46 -20.38 11.09
C SER A 106 16.73 -20.10 9.61
N ARG A 107 15.88 -20.56 8.72
CA ARG A 107 15.92 -20.22 7.29
C ARG A 107 15.41 -18.82 6.99
N VAL A 108 14.62 -18.25 7.90
CA VAL A 108 14.05 -16.90 7.72
C VAL A 108 15.03 -15.88 8.27
N HIS A 109 15.37 -14.90 7.43
CA HIS A 109 16.15 -13.75 7.83
C HIS A 109 15.21 -12.60 8.24
N ILE A 110 15.43 -11.98 9.40
CA ILE A 110 14.80 -10.71 9.75
C ILE A 110 15.73 -9.61 9.26
N PRO A 111 15.28 -8.71 8.36
CA PRO A 111 16.16 -7.75 7.68
C PRO A 111 16.54 -6.56 8.57
N GLU A 112 17.32 -6.82 9.63
CA GLU A 112 17.81 -5.78 10.56
C GLU A 112 18.60 -4.67 9.86
N GLU A 113 19.18 -4.94 8.71
CA GLU A 113 19.84 -3.98 7.85
C GLU A 113 18.90 -2.85 7.38
N TRP A 114 17.60 -3.07 7.32
CA TRP A 114 16.62 -2.01 7.04
C TRP A 114 16.65 -0.90 8.09
N LEU A 115 17.08 -1.21 9.31
CA LEU A 115 17.28 -0.20 10.35
C LEU A 115 18.55 0.65 10.13
N SER A 116 19.35 0.35 9.12
CA SER A 116 20.63 1.06 8.87
C SER A 116 20.48 2.29 7.94
N PHE A 117 19.27 2.62 7.47
CA PHE A 117 19.08 3.76 6.57
C PHE A 117 19.51 5.09 7.19
N ASP A 118 19.93 6.04 6.33
CA ASP A 118 20.43 7.34 6.75
C ASP A 118 19.29 8.35 6.96
N VAL A 119 19.02 8.68 8.22
CA VAL A 119 17.98 9.64 8.62
C VAL A 119 18.28 11.05 8.08
N GLU A 120 19.55 11.49 8.08
CA GLU A 120 19.92 12.82 7.61
C GLU A 120 19.69 12.96 6.10
N GLN A 121 19.97 11.90 5.33
CA GLN A 121 19.69 11.88 3.90
C GLN A 121 18.18 11.98 3.62
N VAL A 122 17.36 11.25 4.37
CA VAL A 122 15.89 11.33 4.26
C VAL A 122 15.42 12.75 4.58
N ASN A 123 15.87 13.33 5.69
CA ASN A 123 15.50 14.69 6.10
C ASN A 123 15.93 15.75 5.07
N ALA A 124 17.12 15.61 4.48
CA ALA A 124 17.57 16.49 3.41
C ALA A 124 16.66 16.41 2.17
N ALA A 125 16.20 15.21 1.80
CA ALA A 125 15.27 15.04 0.70
C ALA A 125 13.89 15.67 1.01
N CYS A 126 13.39 15.51 2.24
CA CYS A 126 12.13 16.12 2.69
C CYS A 126 12.22 17.67 2.67
N ALA A 127 13.32 18.24 3.16
CA ALA A 127 13.51 19.69 3.19
C ALA A 127 13.53 20.34 1.80
N GLY A 128 13.92 19.58 0.76
CA GLY A 128 13.94 20.04 -0.64
C GLY A 128 12.61 19.90 -1.38
N SER A 129 11.57 19.30 -0.77
CA SER A 129 10.31 18.98 -1.42
C SER A 129 9.13 19.82 -0.91
N THR A 130 8.22 20.17 -1.83
CA THR A 130 6.90 20.74 -1.52
C THR A 130 5.79 19.68 -1.57
N ASP A 131 6.14 18.45 -1.94
CA ASP A 131 5.22 17.33 -2.01
C ASP A 131 5.02 16.69 -0.63
N PHE A 132 3.95 15.93 -0.51
CA PHE A 132 3.67 15.12 0.67
C PHE A 132 4.55 13.86 0.62
N ILE A 133 5.50 13.75 1.53
CA ILE A 133 6.49 12.68 1.51
C ILE A 133 6.07 11.54 2.44
N VAL A 134 6.11 10.33 1.89
CA VAL A 134 5.80 9.08 2.60
C VAL A 134 7.09 8.31 2.84
N GLY A 135 7.26 7.83 4.08
CA GLY A 135 8.39 6.99 4.46
C GLY A 135 8.33 5.61 3.79
N ASP A 136 9.49 5.07 3.47
CA ASP A 136 9.65 3.75 2.86
C ASP A 136 9.64 2.62 3.92
N CYS A 137 8.86 2.78 4.99
CA CYS A 137 8.50 1.71 5.91
C CYS A 137 7.23 1.04 5.39
N CYS A 138 7.24 -0.24 5.26
CA CYS A 138 6.05 -0.96 4.79
C CYS A 138 5.93 -2.30 5.52
N PRO A 139 5.64 -2.30 6.86
CA PRO A 139 5.26 -3.52 7.54
C PRO A 139 4.14 -4.25 6.82
N ARG A 140 4.30 -5.56 6.62
CA ARG A 140 3.32 -6.42 5.96
C ARG A 140 3.24 -7.78 6.67
N PRO A 141 2.79 -7.81 7.93
CA PRO A 141 2.90 -9.00 8.76
C PRO A 141 2.18 -10.22 8.18
N PHE A 142 0.98 -10.07 7.67
CA PHE A 142 0.23 -11.19 7.12
C PHE A 142 0.78 -11.66 5.76
N GLU A 143 1.00 -10.76 4.84
CA GLU A 143 1.52 -11.09 3.51
C GLU A 143 2.94 -11.71 3.63
N GLN A 144 3.80 -11.17 4.50
CA GLN A 144 5.12 -11.74 4.73
C GLN A 144 5.05 -13.13 5.34
N LEU A 145 4.11 -13.38 6.25
CA LEU A 145 3.87 -14.73 6.78
C LEU A 145 3.39 -15.69 5.68
N GLN A 146 2.57 -15.22 4.73
CA GLN A 146 2.17 -16.04 3.57
C GLN A 146 3.38 -16.40 2.69
N PHE A 147 4.33 -15.48 2.48
CA PHE A 147 5.56 -15.79 1.74
C PHE A 147 6.47 -16.77 2.48
N ILE A 148 6.56 -16.66 3.81
CA ILE A 148 7.40 -17.49 4.65
C ILE A 148 6.83 -18.90 4.82
N ARG A 149 5.53 -19.03 5.06
CA ARG A 149 4.87 -20.28 5.48
C ARG A 149 3.99 -20.92 4.40
N GLY A 150 3.57 -20.14 3.39
CA GLY A 150 2.50 -20.51 2.47
C GLY A 150 1.12 -20.32 3.09
N SER A 151 0.15 -19.91 2.28
CA SER A 151 -1.17 -19.49 2.77
C SER A 151 -1.92 -20.61 3.50
N GLU A 152 -1.91 -21.84 2.97
CA GLU A 152 -2.63 -22.98 3.56
C GLU A 152 -2.13 -23.28 4.98
N ASN A 153 -0.81 -23.43 5.14
CA ASN A 153 -0.21 -23.69 6.43
C ASN A 153 -0.37 -22.51 7.40
N LEU A 154 -0.23 -21.27 6.91
CA LEU A 154 -0.46 -20.08 7.74
C LEU A 154 -1.89 -20.06 8.31
N TYR A 155 -2.90 -20.42 7.51
CA TYR A 155 -4.29 -20.44 8.00
C TYR A 155 -4.50 -21.51 9.10
N MET A 156 -3.80 -22.63 9.01
CA MET A 156 -3.78 -23.64 10.07
C MET A 156 -3.07 -23.12 11.32
N ASP A 157 -1.88 -22.53 11.15
CA ASP A 157 -1.10 -21.96 12.26
C ASP A 157 -1.83 -20.86 13.02
N LEU A 158 -2.62 -20.03 12.33
CA LEU A 158 -3.47 -19.00 12.97
C LEU A 158 -4.56 -19.60 13.87
N ILE A 159 -4.99 -20.85 13.61
CA ILE A 159 -5.99 -21.55 14.40
C ILE A 159 -5.33 -22.36 15.51
N GLU A 160 -4.28 -23.12 15.20
CA GLU A 160 -3.61 -24.06 16.10
C GLU A 160 -2.60 -23.37 17.02
N GLN A 161 -2.04 -22.24 16.58
CA GLN A 161 -1.13 -21.38 17.32
C GLN A 161 0.09 -22.14 17.89
N PRO A 162 0.85 -22.86 17.04
CA PRO A 162 2.03 -23.55 17.53
C PRO A 162 3.02 -22.55 18.13
N LYS A 163 3.73 -22.98 19.18
CA LYS A 163 4.61 -22.09 19.96
C LYS A 163 5.65 -21.38 19.09
N GLY A 164 6.26 -22.10 18.13
CA GLY A 164 7.26 -21.53 17.22
C GLY A 164 6.71 -20.42 16.34
N PHE A 165 5.46 -20.58 15.86
CA PHE A 165 4.74 -19.54 15.12
C PHE A 165 4.56 -18.26 15.95
N LEU A 166 4.03 -18.40 17.17
CA LEU A 166 3.78 -17.24 18.04
C LEU A 166 5.08 -16.50 18.38
N GLU A 167 6.14 -17.23 18.70
CA GLU A 167 7.47 -16.65 18.99
C GLU A 167 8.06 -15.91 17.77
N PHE A 168 7.82 -16.41 16.56
CA PHE A 168 8.27 -15.73 15.35
C PHE A 168 7.45 -14.48 15.07
N VAL A 169 6.13 -14.56 15.18
CA VAL A 169 5.22 -13.40 14.97
C VAL A 169 5.58 -12.26 15.93
N GLU A 170 5.88 -12.56 17.19
CA GLU A 170 6.34 -11.56 18.18
C GLU A 170 7.65 -10.88 17.73
N LYS A 171 8.64 -11.66 17.28
CA LYS A 171 9.93 -11.11 16.79
C LYS A 171 9.75 -10.26 15.54
N MET A 172 8.92 -10.69 14.60
CA MET A 172 8.62 -9.94 13.37
C MET A 172 7.91 -8.64 13.71
N HIS A 173 6.94 -8.67 14.62
CA HIS A 173 6.21 -7.48 15.05
C HIS A 173 7.13 -6.48 15.78
N ASP A 174 8.01 -6.94 16.70
CA ASP A 174 9.03 -6.11 17.32
C ASP A 174 9.92 -5.42 16.28
N PHE A 175 10.42 -6.20 15.31
CA PHE A 175 11.22 -5.65 14.22
C PHE A 175 10.46 -4.54 13.45
N TYR A 176 9.21 -4.78 13.05
CA TYR A 176 8.39 -3.77 12.36
C TYR A 176 8.13 -2.53 13.23
N CYS A 177 7.87 -2.69 14.52
CA CYS A 177 7.72 -1.56 15.44
C CYS A 177 9.02 -0.74 15.54
N ARG A 178 10.20 -1.38 15.58
CA ARG A 178 11.49 -0.67 15.58
C ARG A 178 11.73 0.07 14.27
N LEU A 179 11.37 -0.53 13.14
CA LEU A 179 11.44 0.09 11.82
C LEU A 179 10.55 1.34 11.76
N MET A 180 9.27 1.20 12.16
CA MET A 180 8.31 2.32 12.21
C MET A 180 8.80 3.45 13.14
N LYS A 181 9.31 3.12 14.34
CA LYS A 181 9.87 4.10 15.26
C LYS A 181 11.06 4.85 14.68
N LYS A 182 11.90 4.18 13.91
CA LYS A 182 13.04 4.84 13.25
C LYS A 182 12.57 5.79 12.15
N TRP A 183 11.61 5.37 11.30
CA TRP A 183 11.01 6.23 10.30
C TRP A 183 10.24 7.41 10.91
N ALA A 184 9.61 7.21 12.06
CA ALA A 184 8.93 8.27 12.80
C ALA A 184 9.87 9.41 13.25
N GLN A 185 11.19 9.17 13.30
CA GLN A 185 12.20 10.20 13.64
C GLN A 185 12.63 11.04 12.42
N THR A 186 12.19 10.70 11.22
CA THR A 186 12.51 11.47 10.01
C THR A 186 11.49 12.58 9.76
N ASP A 187 11.77 13.47 8.80
CA ASP A 187 10.90 14.60 8.43
C ASP A 187 9.82 14.21 7.39
N VAL A 188 9.58 12.92 7.14
CA VAL A 188 8.48 12.49 6.26
C VAL A 188 7.13 12.90 6.84
N ASP A 189 6.13 13.08 5.99
CA ASP A 189 4.78 13.51 6.38
C ASP A 189 3.90 12.35 6.84
N ALA A 190 4.14 11.17 6.29
CA ALA A 190 3.37 9.97 6.61
C ALA A 190 4.24 8.72 6.66
N LEU A 191 3.73 7.71 7.38
CA LEU A 191 4.19 6.34 7.35
C LEU A 191 3.16 5.46 6.66
N ASN A 192 3.60 4.30 6.16
CA ASN A 192 2.72 3.32 5.53
C ASN A 192 2.95 1.92 6.07
N PHE A 193 1.91 1.11 6.03
CA PHE A 193 1.99 -0.35 6.12
C PHE A 193 1.02 -0.99 5.11
N MET A 194 1.13 -2.28 4.88
CA MET A 194 0.24 -2.98 3.97
C MET A 194 0.02 -4.42 4.38
N ASP A 195 -1.08 -5.00 3.93
CA ASP A 195 -1.34 -6.44 3.88
C ASP A 195 -2.52 -6.71 2.95
N ASP A 196 -2.41 -7.71 2.09
CA ASP A 196 -3.50 -8.07 1.18
C ASP A 196 -4.50 -9.00 1.85
N TRP A 197 -5.59 -8.41 2.36
CA TRP A 197 -6.60 -9.12 3.13
C TRP A 197 -7.73 -9.72 2.31
N GLY A 198 -7.94 -9.21 1.11
CA GLY A 198 -9.17 -9.47 0.38
C GLY A 198 -9.01 -10.48 -0.76
N ALA A 199 -9.89 -11.49 -0.79
CA ALA A 199 -10.27 -12.17 -2.02
C ALA A 199 -11.30 -11.31 -2.79
N GLN A 200 -11.90 -11.83 -3.85
CA GLN A 200 -12.88 -11.07 -4.67
C GLN A 200 -14.19 -10.73 -3.92
N ARG A 201 -14.56 -11.46 -2.88
CA ARG A 201 -15.88 -11.33 -2.22
C ARG A 201 -15.84 -11.40 -0.70
N SER A 202 -14.68 -11.64 -0.11
CA SER A 202 -14.50 -11.82 1.33
C SER A 202 -13.08 -11.56 1.74
N LEU A 203 -12.83 -11.42 3.03
CA LEU A 203 -11.50 -11.53 3.60
C LEU A 203 -10.94 -12.94 3.41
N LEU A 204 -9.62 -13.08 3.41
CA LEU A 204 -8.90 -14.35 3.36
C LEU A 204 -9.01 -15.13 4.67
N ILE A 205 -9.20 -14.44 5.79
CA ILE A 205 -9.46 -15.02 7.12
C ILE A 205 -10.72 -14.39 7.73
N SER A 206 -11.25 -14.99 8.80
CA SER A 206 -12.43 -14.41 9.45
C SER A 206 -12.10 -13.04 10.09
N PRO A 207 -13.06 -12.08 10.10
CA PRO A 207 -12.87 -10.80 10.80
C PRO A 207 -12.53 -10.97 12.29
N LYS A 208 -13.01 -12.03 12.92
CA LYS A 208 -12.69 -12.36 14.32
C LYS A 208 -11.21 -12.64 14.48
N LEU A 209 -10.66 -13.54 13.65
CA LEU A 209 -9.26 -13.93 13.69
C LEU A 209 -8.34 -12.74 13.36
N TRP A 210 -8.74 -11.91 12.38
CA TRP A 210 -8.05 -10.67 12.06
C TRP A 210 -7.98 -9.72 13.27
N ARG A 211 -9.09 -9.54 14.02
CA ARG A 211 -9.11 -8.71 15.23
C ARG A 211 -8.26 -9.24 16.37
N GLU A 212 -8.16 -10.55 16.47
CA GLU A 212 -7.36 -11.21 17.50
C GLU A 212 -5.85 -11.07 17.25
N PHE A 213 -5.40 -11.26 16.00
CA PHE A 213 -3.98 -11.31 15.66
C PHE A 213 -3.42 -9.99 15.12
N PHE A 214 -4.08 -9.38 14.15
CA PHE A 214 -3.48 -8.32 13.34
C PHE A 214 -3.93 -6.92 13.75
N LYS A 215 -5.15 -6.74 14.22
CA LYS A 215 -5.62 -5.43 14.73
C LYS A 215 -4.72 -4.88 15.84
N PRO A 216 -4.20 -5.65 16.82
CA PRO A 216 -3.25 -5.14 17.80
C PRO A 216 -1.95 -4.64 17.18
N MET A 217 -1.40 -5.35 16.17
CA MET A 217 -0.18 -4.92 15.48
C MET A 217 -0.39 -3.58 14.76
N TYR A 218 -1.54 -3.44 14.08
CA TYR A 218 -1.88 -2.22 13.37
C TYR A 218 -2.10 -1.02 14.30
N ARG A 219 -2.64 -1.27 15.50
CA ARG A 219 -2.71 -0.25 16.55
C ARG A 219 -1.33 0.29 16.88
N ASP A 220 -0.36 -0.58 17.11
CA ASP A 220 1.00 -0.17 17.43
C ASP A 220 1.63 0.65 16.30
N TYR A 221 1.42 0.28 15.03
CA TYR A 221 1.94 1.05 13.88
C TYR A 221 1.30 2.43 13.79
N ILE A 222 -0.02 2.53 13.97
CA ILE A 222 -0.78 3.78 13.93
C ILE A 222 -0.37 4.68 15.11
N ASP A 223 -0.28 4.13 16.30
CA ASP A 223 0.13 4.87 17.52
C ASP A 223 1.56 5.42 17.40
N ILE A 224 2.49 4.65 16.80
CA ILE A 224 3.88 5.12 16.56
C ILE A 224 3.88 6.32 15.59
N ALA A 225 3.11 6.28 14.51
CA ALA A 225 3.03 7.37 13.55
C ALA A 225 2.42 8.63 14.20
N HIS A 226 1.27 8.48 14.85
CA HIS A 226 0.55 9.58 15.48
C HIS A 226 1.32 10.21 16.65
N ALA A 227 2.02 9.40 17.46
CA ALA A 227 2.88 9.92 18.53
C ALA A 227 4.01 10.82 18.00
N ALA A 228 4.43 10.64 16.75
CA ALA A 228 5.40 11.49 16.07
C ALA A 228 4.76 12.62 15.25
N GLY A 229 3.43 12.81 15.33
CA GLY A 229 2.70 13.83 14.58
C GLY A 229 2.60 13.55 13.09
N LYS A 230 2.77 12.28 12.66
CA LYS A 230 2.73 11.87 11.25
C LYS A 230 1.37 11.27 10.90
N LYS A 231 1.00 11.40 9.62
CA LYS A 231 -0.11 10.66 9.05
C LYS A 231 0.28 9.20 8.83
N ILE A 232 -0.73 8.33 8.69
CA ILE A 232 -0.49 6.92 8.43
C ILE A 232 -1.49 6.37 7.42
N GLY A 233 -0.98 5.62 6.44
CA GLY A 233 -1.75 4.95 5.43
C GLY A 233 -1.61 3.44 5.47
N MET A 234 -2.59 2.76 4.88
CA MET A 234 -2.56 1.33 4.65
C MET A 234 -2.93 1.01 3.21
N HIS A 235 -2.28 -0.01 2.65
CA HIS A 235 -2.73 -0.66 1.42
C HIS A 235 -3.30 -2.05 1.72
N SER A 236 -4.38 -2.40 1.00
CA SER A 236 -4.89 -3.77 0.96
C SER A 236 -5.69 -4.02 -0.31
N ASP A 237 -5.33 -5.06 -1.03
CA ASP A 237 -6.09 -5.53 -2.18
C ASP A 237 -7.35 -6.32 -1.77
N GLY A 238 -8.29 -6.41 -2.71
CA GLY A 238 -9.50 -7.22 -2.64
C GLY A 238 -10.62 -6.64 -1.77
N TYR A 239 -11.50 -7.52 -1.31
CA TYR A 239 -12.69 -7.17 -0.53
C TYR A 239 -12.36 -7.02 0.95
N THR A 240 -12.30 -5.79 1.45
CA THR A 240 -11.88 -5.46 2.82
C THR A 240 -12.95 -4.80 3.68
N LEU A 241 -14.23 -4.79 3.22
CA LEU A 241 -15.33 -4.07 3.88
C LEU A 241 -15.44 -4.35 5.38
N ASP A 242 -15.22 -5.60 5.79
CA ASP A 242 -15.47 -6.06 7.16
C ASP A 242 -14.48 -5.53 8.19
N ILE A 243 -13.33 -5.00 7.74
CA ILE A 243 -12.28 -4.43 8.61
C ILE A 243 -12.21 -2.90 8.55
N ILE A 244 -12.87 -2.24 7.59
CA ILE A 244 -12.86 -0.77 7.49
C ILE A 244 -13.32 -0.09 8.79
N PRO A 245 -14.40 -0.55 9.48
CA PRO A 245 -14.79 0.05 10.76
C PRO A 245 -13.70 -0.03 11.83
N ASP A 246 -12.97 -1.12 11.87
CA ASP A 246 -11.84 -1.31 12.79
C ASP A 246 -10.66 -0.39 12.47
N LEU A 247 -10.34 -0.21 11.17
CA LEU A 247 -9.29 0.70 10.72
C LEU A 247 -9.62 2.16 11.06
N ILE A 248 -10.89 2.56 10.92
CA ILE A 248 -11.37 3.87 11.34
C ILE A 248 -11.27 4.04 12.87
N GLU A 249 -11.68 3.03 13.64
CA GLU A 249 -11.54 3.02 15.11
C GLU A 249 -10.09 3.19 15.57
N LEU A 250 -9.15 2.56 14.84
CA LEU A 250 -7.71 2.67 15.10
C LEU A 250 -7.15 4.05 14.72
N GLY A 251 -7.87 4.84 13.93
CA GLY A 251 -7.44 6.17 13.50
C GLY A 251 -6.61 6.19 12.22
N LEU A 252 -6.74 5.19 11.34
CA LEU A 252 -6.07 5.20 10.05
C LEU A 252 -6.46 6.46 9.24
N ASP A 253 -5.48 7.24 8.76
CA ASP A 253 -5.75 8.51 8.06
C ASP A 253 -6.21 8.28 6.61
N TYR A 254 -5.60 7.34 5.88
CA TYR A 254 -5.98 7.01 4.51
C TYR A 254 -5.80 5.53 4.20
N PHE A 255 -6.67 5.04 3.34
CA PHE A 255 -6.74 3.62 2.98
C PHE A 255 -6.75 3.44 1.46
N ASN A 256 -5.66 2.88 0.92
CA ASN A 256 -5.63 2.42 -0.45
C ASN A 256 -6.26 1.04 -0.53
N THR A 257 -7.36 0.92 -1.27
CA THR A 257 -8.10 -0.34 -1.41
C THR A 257 -8.88 -0.39 -2.71
N GLN A 258 -9.25 -1.59 -3.13
CA GLN A 258 -10.01 -1.82 -4.36
C GLN A 258 -11.49 -1.47 -4.18
N ILE A 259 -11.81 -0.18 -4.20
CA ILE A 259 -13.15 0.35 -3.93
C ILE A 259 -14.24 -0.23 -4.83
N PHE A 260 -13.93 -0.61 -6.09
CA PHE A 260 -14.87 -1.26 -7.00
C PHE A 260 -15.09 -2.74 -6.66
N CYS A 261 -14.09 -3.44 -6.12
CA CYS A 261 -14.24 -4.80 -5.62
C CYS A 261 -15.17 -4.86 -4.41
N ILE A 262 -15.03 -3.89 -3.50
CA ILE A 262 -15.90 -3.76 -2.32
C ILE A 262 -17.31 -3.34 -2.71
N GLY A 263 -17.42 -2.44 -3.67
CA GLY A 263 -18.66 -1.79 -4.10
C GLY A 263 -18.81 -0.39 -3.49
N ILE A 264 -18.78 0.63 -4.36
CA ILE A 264 -18.74 2.05 -3.97
C ILE A 264 -19.92 2.42 -3.08
N ASP A 265 -21.12 1.92 -3.37
CA ASP A 265 -22.33 2.20 -2.58
C ASP A 265 -22.20 1.74 -1.12
N LYS A 266 -21.50 0.62 -0.88
CA LYS A 266 -21.24 0.12 0.48
C LYS A 266 -20.26 1.01 1.24
N LEU A 267 -19.39 1.72 0.54
CA LEU A 267 -18.40 2.62 1.13
C LEU A 267 -18.99 3.98 1.52
N ALA A 268 -20.17 4.34 1.00
CA ALA A 268 -20.84 5.61 1.32
C ALA A 268 -21.01 5.86 2.82
N GLN A 269 -21.20 4.80 3.63
CA GLN A 269 -21.30 4.89 5.08
C GLN A 269 -20.03 5.38 5.79
N PHE A 270 -18.90 5.36 5.11
CA PHE A 270 -17.59 5.79 5.63
C PHE A 270 -17.17 7.17 5.11
N LYS A 271 -18.01 7.83 4.30
CA LYS A 271 -17.79 9.20 3.83
C LYS A 271 -17.52 10.12 5.02
N GLY A 272 -16.47 10.94 4.93
CA GLY A 272 -16.04 11.86 5.98
C GLY A 272 -15.40 11.21 7.22
N LYS A 273 -15.10 9.90 7.18
CA LYS A 273 -14.51 9.17 8.32
C LYS A 273 -13.11 8.63 8.06
N ILE A 274 -12.78 8.40 6.80
CA ILE A 274 -11.46 7.95 6.35
C ILE A 274 -11.26 8.46 4.92
N THR A 275 -10.02 8.75 4.55
CA THR A 275 -9.70 9.11 3.17
C THR A 275 -9.44 7.85 2.35
N PHE A 276 -10.19 7.67 1.25
CA PHE A 276 -9.94 6.61 0.29
C PHE A 276 -8.87 7.04 -0.71
N HIS A 277 -7.80 6.26 -0.78
CA HIS A 277 -6.69 6.44 -1.70
C HIS A 277 -6.91 5.54 -2.92
N GLY A 278 -7.65 6.06 -3.92
CA GLY A 278 -7.96 5.37 -5.15
C GLY A 278 -9.03 4.31 -4.97
N GLU A 279 -9.10 3.27 -5.72
CA GLU A 279 -8.42 2.84 -6.94
C GLU A 279 -9.47 2.66 -8.04
N ILE A 280 -9.25 3.21 -9.27
CA ILE A 280 -10.15 2.91 -10.40
C ILE A 280 -9.86 1.49 -10.89
N CYS A 281 -10.93 0.70 -11.12
CA CYS A 281 -10.86 -0.73 -11.39
C CYS A 281 -9.83 -1.11 -12.46
N ARG A 282 -8.69 -1.63 -12.01
CA ARG A 282 -7.58 -2.08 -12.87
C ARG A 282 -7.87 -3.40 -13.58
N GLN A 283 -8.81 -4.20 -13.07
CA GLN A 283 -9.16 -5.50 -13.67
C GLN A 283 -10.07 -5.38 -14.90
N ASN A 284 -10.97 -4.39 -14.91
CA ASN A 284 -11.99 -4.29 -15.95
C ASN A 284 -12.03 -2.90 -16.62
N LEU A 285 -12.09 -1.81 -15.85
CA LEU A 285 -12.30 -0.48 -16.42
C LEU A 285 -11.07 0.05 -17.13
N LEU A 286 -9.90 0.03 -16.49
CA LEU A 286 -8.68 0.54 -17.11
C LEU A 286 -8.30 -0.22 -18.41
N PRO A 287 -8.38 -1.57 -18.48
CA PRO A 287 -8.06 -2.29 -19.71
C PRO A 287 -9.18 -2.29 -20.75
N ASN A 288 -10.45 -2.40 -20.37
CA ASN A 288 -11.54 -2.72 -21.28
C ASN A 288 -12.60 -1.62 -21.43
N GLY A 289 -12.66 -0.67 -20.47
CA GLY A 289 -13.62 0.42 -20.50
C GLY A 289 -13.33 1.44 -21.61
N SER A 290 -14.34 2.19 -22.01
CA SER A 290 -14.14 3.41 -22.78
C SER A 290 -13.74 4.58 -21.87
N VAL A 291 -13.19 5.65 -22.43
CA VAL A 291 -12.93 6.90 -21.68
C VAL A 291 -14.20 7.40 -20.97
N GLN A 292 -15.38 7.22 -21.58
CA GLN A 292 -16.64 7.60 -20.95
C GLN A 292 -16.99 6.73 -19.74
N ASP A 293 -16.67 5.44 -19.78
CA ASP A 293 -16.84 4.54 -18.61
C ASP A 293 -15.93 4.97 -17.45
N ILE A 294 -14.68 5.36 -17.76
CA ILE A 294 -13.75 5.89 -16.76
C ILE A 294 -14.28 7.19 -16.14
N ARG A 295 -14.74 8.13 -16.96
CA ARG A 295 -15.34 9.39 -16.49
C ARG A 295 -16.53 9.13 -15.58
N SER A 296 -17.39 8.20 -15.94
CA SER A 296 -18.54 7.81 -15.14
C SER A 296 -18.12 7.16 -13.82
N ALA A 297 -17.11 6.32 -13.83
CA ALA A 297 -16.58 5.67 -12.64
C ALA A 297 -15.96 6.68 -11.66
N VAL A 298 -15.11 7.59 -12.15
CA VAL A 298 -14.52 8.66 -11.31
C VAL A 298 -15.61 9.55 -10.73
N LYS A 299 -16.61 9.94 -11.55
CA LYS A 299 -17.74 10.71 -11.06
C LYS A 299 -18.52 9.98 -9.96
N GLN A 300 -18.74 8.67 -10.09
CA GLN A 300 -19.41 7.87 -9.06
C GLN A 300 -18.61 7.88 -7.75
N VAL A 301 -17.27 7.74 -7.81
CA VAL A 301 -16.41 7.84 -6.62
C VAL A 301 -16.53 9.21 -5.98
N TYR A 302 -16.43 10.29 -6.79
CA TYR A 302 -16.57 11.65 -6.32
C TYR A 302 -17.92 11.91 -5.64
N ASP A 303 -19.02 11.61 -6.30
CA ASP A 303 -20.37 11.84 -5.77
C ASP A 303 -20.62 11.09 -4.46
N THR A 304 -20.03 9.89 -4.34
CA THR A 304 -20.28 9.00 -3.19
C THR A 304 -19.36 9.29 -2.01
N LEU A 305 -18.07 9.57 -2.25
CA LEU A 305 -17.06 9.56 -1.20
C LEU A 305 -16.42 10.93 -0.92
N TRP A 306 -16.41 11.88 -1.90
CA TRP A 306 -15.84 13.19 -1.67
C TRP A 306 -16.66 14.03 -0.69
N ASP A 307 -15.99 14.57 0.34
CA ASP A 307 -16.60 15.45 1.36
C ASP A 307 -15.59 16.53 1.80
N ASN A 308 -15.38 17.54 0.95
CA ASN A 308 -14.31 18.52 1.13
C ASN A 308 -12.93 17.86 1.32
N GLY A 309 -12.69 16.79 0.64
CA GLY A 309 -11.57 15.86 0.80
C GLY A 309 -12.02 14.41 0.83
N GLY A 310 -11.26 13.56 1.54
CA GLY A 310 -11.60 12.15 1.72
C GLY A 310 -11.36 11.26 0.51
N CYS A 311 -10.79 11.79 -0.59
CA CYS A 311 -10.34 11.01 -1.74
C CYS A 311 -8.99 11.51 -2.25
N ILE A 312 -8.09 10.59 -2.56
CA ILE A 312 -6.89 10.83 -3.35
C ILE A 312 -7.13 10.23 -4.73
N ALA A 313 -6.97 11.04 -5.78
CA ALA A 313 -7.08 10.57 -7.16
C ALA A 313 -5.94 9.59 -7.46
N GLN A 314 -6.27 8.31 -7.62
CA GLN A 314 -5.28 7.26 -7.83
C GLN A 314 -5.82 6.17 -8.76
N CYS A 315 -4.93 5.57 -9.52
CA CYS A 315 -5.10 4.28 -10.17
C CYS A 315 -3.75 3.60 -10.32
N GLU A 316 -3.76 2.31 -10.63
CA GLU A 316 -2.56 1.56 -10.97
C GLU A 316 -2.44 1.37 -12.48
N PHE A 317 -1.35 1.86 -13.06
CA PHE A 317 -1.00 1.64 -14.46
C PHE A 317 -0.20 0.33 -14.56
N GLY A 318 -0.91 -0.76 -14.74
CA GLY A 318 -0.38 -2.12 -14.85
C GLY A 318 -0.83 -2.84 -16.11
N PRO A 319 -0.61 -4.17 -16.21
CA PRO A 319 -0.87 -4.97 -17.39
C PRO A 319 -2.27 -4.78 -17.98
N GLY A 320 -2.29 -4.48 -19.29
CA GLY A 320 -3.52 -4.28 -20.06
C GLY A 320 -4.18 -2.91 -19.90
N SER A 321 -3.79 -2.10 -18.92
CA SER A 321 -4.33 -0.75 -18.77
C SER A 321 -4.01 0.11 -19.97
N ARG A 322 -5.02 0.82 -20.51
CA ARG A 322 -4.86 1.70 -21.65
C ARG A 322 -4.47 3.11 -21.20
N PRO A 323 -3.43 3.71 -21.80
CA PRO A 323 -2.95 5.05 -21.40
C PRO A 323 -4.03 6.12 -21.43
N GLU A 324 -4.94 6.10 -22.42
CA GLU A 324 -6.04 7.04 -22.53
C GLU A 324 -7.03 6.93 -21.36
N ASN A 325 -7.22 5.70 -20.82
CA ASN A 325 -8.08 5.47 -19.68
C ASN A 325 -7.41 5.96 -18.38
N VAL A 326 -6.12 5.68 -18.19
CA VAL A 326 -5.34 6.22 -17.05
C VAL A 326 -5.32 7.75 -17.08
N TYR A 327 -5.09 8.36 -18.25
CA TYR A 327 -5.15 9.81 -18.43
C TYR A 327 -6.52 10.39 -18.05
N ALA A 328 -7.60 9.73 -18.48
CA ALA A 328 -8.97 10.15 -18.21
C ALA A 328 -9.32 10.13 -16.71
N VAL A 329 -8.70 9.26 -15.91
CA VAL A 329 -8.89 9.25 -14.45
C VAL A 329 -8.50 10.61 -13.87
N PHE A 330 -7.26 11.07 -14.10
CA PHE A 330 -6.75 12.30 -13.51
C PHE A 330 -7.42 13.53 -14.10
N GLN A 331 -7.65 13.55 -15.42
CA GLN A 331 -8.38 14.63 -16.07
C GLN A 331 -9.79 14.80 -15.49
N THR A 332 -10.50 13.71 -15.23
CA THR A 332 -11.87 13.77 -14.70
C THR A 332 -11.87 14.26 -13.25
N TRP A 333 -10.92 13.82 -12.43
CA TRP A 333 -10.76 14.35 -11.07
C TRP A 333 -10.53 15.86 -11.08
N ASP A 334 -9.68 16.37 -12.00
CA ASP A 334 -9.45 17.81 -12.14
C ASP A 334 -10.71 18.58 -12.54
N GLU A 335 -11.45 18.07 -13.52
CA GLU A 335 -12.72 18.67 -13.96
C GLU A 335 -13.76 18.74 -12.84
N LEU A 336 -13.81 17.74 -11.95
CA LEU A 336 -14.78 17.67 -10.85
C LEU A 336 -14.37 18.52 -9.64
N THR A 337 -13.07 18.74 -9.42
CA THR A 337 -12.56 19.40 -8.22
C THR A 337 -11.86 20.74 -8.49
N GLY A 338 -11.86 21.21 -9.74
CA GLY A 338 -11.37 22.54 -10.12
C GLY A 338 -9.83 22.61 -10.23
N GLY A 339 -9.22 21.55 -10.78
CA GLY A 339 -7.77 21.46 -11.06
C GLY A 339 -7.39 22.08 -12.40
#